data_4e03cd955f036c359c7aab8c6714004d
#
_entry.id   4e03cd955f036c359c7aab8c6714004d
#
_cell.length_a   1.000
_cell.length_b   1.000
_cell.length_c   1.000
_cell.angle_alpha   90.00
_cell.angle_beta   90.00
_cell.angle_gamma   90.00
#
_symmetry.space_group_name_H-M   'P 1'
#
loop_
_entity.id
_entity.type
_entity.pdbx_description
1 polymer ?
#
loop_
_entity_poly.entity_id
_entity_poly.type
_entity_poly.pdbx_seq_one_letter_code
_entity_poly.pdbx_strand_id
1 'polypeptide(L)'
;MTDPITVFTARRIHTMDPSLPEATAIAVRDGRIIEVGNLESLQPWLTRHEHRIDDRFAEQVLVPGLIDPHVHPSMMAGLLACEWITGEDWDLPECHVPAVIGAEAFMDRVRDLEAGLPDGEPLVAYGHHPQFHGPIHRSMLDAVSTTRPIIIWPRGYHEFRCNGAALTWLNAEEGAAWDPYIDLESGRMWESGMAWGMRVLNRHLLGGGRIERHLAGIAGMIHRGGVTTVCDAGFGIGGPDRDVATFEALYGDASTPFRLYLIPSVMIFRSLYGDDAQERMATMAAASDGRIRHLHAAKFFADGSFMSQLSQLGEPGFIDGHTGAWMTDPDRLVHEMRPSWEEGRQINIHVTGDGGLQTTLDAIETLLHETPRFDHRTVIQHFALSTQAQVRRLAALGCAVQGNGYYMHQFGDVMVDEWLGTERAGQITRVGSARRNGVSVALHSDLPMGPIKPLLGASLLATRSTSSGRVPAPSECLTPYDAMAAVTIEAAWQLRLDHEIGSLAAGKLADMTVLDADPFEMDPAGWPDIGIPATIRGGQVHEIDAATRT
;
A
#
# COMPACT_ATOMS: atom_id res chain seq x y z
N MET A 1 -12.61 34.92 18.09
CA MET A 1 -13.24 34.06 19.14
C MET A 1 -12.69 32.66 18.86
N THR A 2 -12.22 31.93 19.87
CA THR A 2 -11.81 30.54 19.71
C THR A 2 -13.06 29.68 19.54
N ASP A 3 -13.02 28.66 18.69
CA ASP A 3 -14.14 27.76 18.47
C ASP A 3 -14.53 27.04 19.78
N PRO A 4 -15.83 26.71 19.99
CA PRO A 4 -16.27 25.95 21.14
C PRO A 4 -15.64 24.57 21.15
N ILE A 5 -15.42 24.01 22.34
CA ILE A 5 -14.90 22.65 22.49
C ILE A 5 -15.99 21.66 22.04
N THR A 6 -15.63 20.71 21.17
CA THR A 6 -16.48 19.54 20.88
C THR A 6 -15.98 18.37 21.73
N VAL A 7 -16.87 17.76 22.49
CA VAL A 7 -16.55 16.55 23.29
C VAL A 7 -17.23 15.35 22.62
N PHE A 8 -16.45 14.45 22.04
CA PHE A 8 -16.97 13.18 21.58
C PHE A 8 -17.01 12.19 22.73
N THR A 9 -18.14 11.52 22.91
CA THR A 9 -18.31 10.43 23.87
C THR A 9 -18.46 9.10 23.14
N ALA A 10 -17.90 8.04 23.72
CA ALA A 10 -17.97 6.69 23.18
C ALA A 10 -18.08 5.66 24.29
N ARG A 11 -18.58 4.47 23.96
CA ARG A 11 -18.56 3.32 24.89
C ARG A 11 -17.14 3.03 25.38
N ARG A 12 -16.18 3.10 24.46
CA ARG A 12 -14.75 2.97 24.72
C ARG A 12 -13.93 3.72 23.68
N ILE A 13 -12.84 4.30 24.11
CA ILE A 13 -11.83 4.94 23.26
C ILE A 13 -10.51 4.25 23.54
N HIS A 14 -10.00 3.50 22.57
CA HIS A 14 -8.65 2.97 22.63
C HIS A 14 -7.69 4.04 22.10
N THR A 15 -6.84 4.55 22.96
CA THR A 15 -6.02 5.72 22.62
C THR A 15 -4.75 5.37 21.84
N MET A 16 -4.29 4.13 21.93
CA MET A 16 -2.96 3.68 21.50
C MET A 16 -1.82 4.49 22.13
N ASP A 17 -2.08 5.10 23.28
CA ASP A 17 -1.10 5.75 24.16
C ASP A 17 -0.94 4.89 25.42
N PRO A 18 0.25 4.31 25.68
CA PRO A 18 0.47 3.46 26.84
C PRO A 18 0.24 4.15 28.19
N SER A 19 0.33 5.49 28.24
CA SER A 19 0.12 6.26 29.49
C SER A 19 -1.35 6.37 29.87
N LEU A 20 -2.27 6.29 28.91
CA LEU A 20 -3.72 6.31 29.09
C LEU A 20 -4.39 5.42 28.05
N PRO A 21 -4.33 4.08 28.18
CA PRO A 21 -4.74 3.15 27.13
C PRO A 21 -6.21 3.26 26.71
N GLU A 22 -7.09 3.59 27.67
CA GLU A 22 -8.54 3.65 27.46
C GLU A 22 -9.14 4.95 28.02
N ALA A 23 -10.20 5.41 27.37
CA ALA A 23 -11.00 6.56 27.74
C ALA A 23 -12.46 6.36 27.33
N THR A 24 -13.34 7.33 27.67
CA THR A 24 -14.74 7.37 27.23
C THR A 24 -15.17 8.73 26.69
N ALA A 25 -14.30 9.74 26.79
CA ALA A 25 -14.55 11.08 26.26
C ALA A 25 -13.25 11.70 25.76
N ILE A 26 -13.34 12.50 24.69
CA ILE A 26 -12.24 13.23 24.11
C ILE A 26 -12.69 14.65 23.75
N ALA A 27 -11.99 15.66 24.26
CA ALA A 27 -12.26 17.06 24.00
C ALA A 27 -11.40 17.58 22.86
N VAL A 28 -12.03 18.20 21.86
CA VAL A 28 -11.40 18.68 20.62
C VAL A 28 -11.70 20.15 20.41
N ARG A 29 -10.70 20.92 20.00
CA ARG A 29 -10.85 22.30 19.54
C ARG A 29 -9.81 22.61 18.44
N ASP A 30 -10.23 23.36 17.43
CA ASP A 30 -9.37 23.76 16.29
C ASP A 30 -8.66 22.56 15.63
N GLY A 31 -9.38 21.44 15.51
CA GLY A 31 -8.87 20.21 14.89
C GLY A 31 -7.89 19.40 15.75
N ARG A 32 -7.62 19.83 16.98
CA ARG A 32 -6.68 19.15 17.90
C ARG A 32 -7.34 18.67 19.18
N ILE A 33 -6.81 17.60 19.70
CA ILE A 33 -7.20 17.04 21.00
C ILE A 33 -6.69 17.97 22.10
N ILE A 34 -7.60 18.41 22.99
CA ILE A 34 -7.27 19.19 24.18
C ILE A 34 -6.96 18.25 25.34
N GLU A 35 -7.85 17.26 25.53
CA GLU A 35 -7.80 16.35 26.67
C GLU A 35 -8.49 15.04 26.30
N VAL A 36 -8.03 13.94 26.88
CA VAL A 36 -8.58 12.59 26.76
C VAL A 36 -8.86 12.03 28.13
N GLY A 37 -10.02 11.38 28.33
CA GLY A 37 -10.38 10.80 29.61
C GLY A 37 -11.86 10.40 29.67
N ASN A 38 -12.58 10.92 30.63
CA ASN A 38 -14.02 10.80 30.77
C ASN A 38 -14.65 12.16 31.06
N LEU A 39 -15.98 12.26 31.06
CA LEU A 39 -16.66 13.54 31.29
C LEU A 39 -16.32 14.19 32.64
N GLU A 40 -16.01 13.41 33.68
CA GLU A 40 -15.59 13.93 34.97
C GLU A 40 -14.19 14.56 34.90
N SER A 41 -13.22 13.87 34.31
CA SER A 41 -11.86 14.40 34.13
C SER A 41 -11.79 15.62 33.20
N LEU A 42 -12.74 15.77 32.30
CA LEU A 42 -12.84 16.93 31.38
C LEU A 42 -13.49 18.17 32.05
N GLN A 43 -14.13 18.07 33.21
CA GLN A 43 -14.86 19.18 33.88
C GLN A 43 -14.04 20.47 34.02
N PRO A 44 -12.73 20.48 34.29
CA PRO A 44 -11.94 21.71 34.35
C PRO A 44 -11.97 22.52 33.06
N TRP A 45 -12.06 21.85 31.90
CA TRP A 45 -12.19 22.49 30.61
C TRP A 45 -13.63 22.93 30.33
N LEU A 46 -14.61 22.06 30.59
CA LEU A 46 -16.02 22.26 30.27
C LEU A 46 -16.64 23.41 31.07
N THR A 47 -16.21 23.60 32.32
CA THR A 47 -16.70 24.72 33.14
C THR A 47 -16.18 26.09 32.76
N ARG A 48 -15.06 26.16 32.02
CA ARG A 48 -14.38 27.42 31.67
C ARG A 48 -14.53 27.83 30.21
N HIS A 49 -14.99 26.92 29.36
CA HIS A 49 -15.09 27.14 27.92
C HIS A 49 -16.47 26.75 27.41
N GLU A 50 -16.93 27.47 26.39
CA GLU A 50 -18.09 27.05 25.63
C GLU A 50 -17.83 25.69 25.00
N HIS A 51 -18.77 24.77 25.10
CA HIS A 51 -18.62 23.41 24.62
C HIS A 51 -19.94 22.81 24.17
N ARG A 52 -19.83 21.78 23.35
CA ARG A 52 -20.93 20.87 23.00
C ARG A 52 -20.50 19.42 23.22
N ILE A 53 -21.41 18.58 23.68
CA ILE A 53 -21.20 17.13 23.75
C ILE A 53 -21.80 16.52 22.49
N ASP A 54 -21.01 15.72 21.79
CA ASP A 54 -21.42 14.92 20.65
C ASP A 54 -21.45 13.46 21.09
N ASP A 55 -22.64 12.96 21.40
CA ASP A 55 -22.90 11.62 21.93
C ASP A 55 -23.37 10.62 20.87
N ARG A 56 -23.29 10.99 19.59
CA ARG A 56 -23.70 10.16 18.45
C ARG A 56 -22.99 8.79 18.42
N PHE A 57 -21.80 8.72 19.01
CA PHE A 57 -20.98 7.52 19.09
C PHE A 57 -20.91 6.90 20.50
N ALA A 58 -21.85 7.23 21.39
CA ALA A 58 -21.86 6.77 22.77
C ALA A 58 -21.90 5.23 22.92
N GLU A 59 -22.46 4.52 21.93
CA GLU A 59 -22.52 3.06 21.89
C GLU A 59 -21.40 2.42 21.08
N GLN A 60 -20.60 3.20 20.32
CA GLN A 60 -19.51 2.75 19.47
C GLN A 60 -18.16 2.77 20.18
N VAL A 61 -17.15 2.28 19.49
CA VAL A 61 -15.74 2.31 19.91
C VAL A 61 -14.98 3.29 19.02
N LEU A 62 -14.15 4.13 19.62
CA LEU A 62 -13.22 4.99 18.90
C LEU A 62 -11.80 4.43 18.99
N VAL A 63 -11.09 4.46 17.86
CA VAL A 63 -9.65 4.20 17.79
C VAL A 63 -8.97 5.39 17.09
N PRO A 64 -7.63 5.57 17.19
CA PRO A 64 -6.94 6.54 16.35
C PRO A 64 -7.27 6.29 14.89
N GLY A 65 -7.35 7.34 14.10
CA GLY A 65 -7.61 7.20 12.68
C GLY A 65 -6.67 6.20 12.02
N LEU A 66 -7.24 5.24 11.30
CA LEU A 66 -6.46 4.20 10.64
C LEU A 66 -5.56 4.80 9.57
N ILE A 67 -4.36 4.26 9.43
CA ILE A 67 -3.30 4.74 8.54
C ILE A 67 -2.90 3.63 7.57
N ASP A 68 -2.87 3.95 6.28
CA ASP A 68 -2.22 3.13 5.27
C ASP A 68 -0.96 3.86 4.76
N PRO A 69 0.24 3.46 5.21
CA PRO A 69 1.47 4.19 4.92
C PRO A 69 2.04 3.94 3.53
N HIS A 70 1.38 3.11 2.69
CA HIS A 70 1.89 2.76 1.37
C HIS A 70 0.75 2.35 0.43
N VAL A 71 0.35 3.28 -0.40
CA VAL A 71 -0.65 3.11 -1.47
C VAL A 71 -0.15 3.75 -2.77
N HIS A 72 -0.81 3.45 -3.90
CA HIS A 72 -0.52 4.03 -5.21
C HIS A 72 -1.80 4.50 -5.91
N PRO A 73 -2.38 5.65 -5.53
CA PRO A 73 -3.66 6.10 -6.09
C PRO A 73 -3.63 6.32 -7.60
N SER A 74 -2.56 6.91 -8.14
CA SER A 74 -2.42 7.11 -9.60
C SER A 74 -2.34 5.79 -10.37
N MET A 75 -1.68 4.77 -9.81
CA MET A 75 -1.66 3.42 -10.38
C MET A 75 -3.05 2.78 -10.36
N MET A 76 -3.73 2.84 -9.21
CA MET A 76 -5.11 2.33 -9.10
C MET A 76 -6.05 3.04 -10.08
N ALA A 77 -5.93 4.37 -10.23
CA ALA A 77 -6.73 5.12 -11.20
C ALA A 77 -6.50 4.65 -12.65
N GLY A 78 -5.28 4.28 -13.01
CA GLY A 78 -4.97 3.66 -14.30
C GLY A 78 -5.62 2.29 -14.45
N LEU A 79 -5.58 1.46 -13.42
CA LEU A 79 -6.18 0.12 -13.45
C LEU A 79 -7.71 0.14 -13.47
N LEU A 80 -8.36 1.15 -12.90
CA LEU A 80 -9.81 1.34 -13.02
C LEU A 80 -10.28 1.60 -14.46
N ALA A 81 -9.35 1.94 -15.38
CA ALA A 81 -9.63 2.01 -16.81
C ALA A 81 -9.47 0.66 -17.53
N CYS A 82 -9.06 -0.40 -16.85
CA CYS A 82 -8.93 -1.75 -17.37
C CYS A 82 -10.18 -2.57 -17.04
N GLU A 83 -10.40 -3.65 -17.79
CA GLU A 83 -11.33 -4.71 -17.41
C GLU A 83 -10.70 -5.56 -16.30
N TRP A 84 -11.47 -5.86 -15.25
CA TRP A 84 -10.94 -6.63 -14.12
C TRP A 84 -11.36 -8.11 -14.23
N ILE A 85 -10.36 -8.99 -14.15
CA ILE A 85 -10.54 -10.45 -14.08
C ILE A 85 -9.58 -10.96 -13.00
N THR A 86 -10.08 -11.16 -11.79
CA THR A 86 -9.28 -11.47 -10.60
C THR A 86 -9.68 -12.82 -10.01
N GLY A 87 -8.76 -13.43 -9.27
CA GLY A 87 -9.02 -14.67 -8.52
C GLY A 87 -9.74 -14.48 -7.19
N GLU A 88 -10.09 -13.25 -6.84
CA GLU A 88 -10.88 -12.87 -5.66
C GLU A 88 -11.86 -11.76 -5.99
N ASP A 89 -12.85 -11.57 -5.11
CA ASP A 89 -13.84 -10.50 -5.21
C ASP A 89 -13.21 -9.13 -4.94
N TRP A 90 -13.62 -8.11 -5.72
CA TRP A 90 -13.20 -6.74 -5.53
C TRP A 90 -14.39 -5.77 -5.51
N ASP A 91 -14.42 -4.89 -4.49
CA ASP A 91 -15.36 -3.77 -4.42
C ASP A 91 -14.70 -2.52 -5.00
N LEU A 92 -14.88 -2.31 -6.30
CA LEU A 92 -14.40 -1.13 -7.00
C LEU A 92 -15.34 0.06 -6.76
N PRO A 93 -14.95 1.31 -7.10
CA PRO A 93 -15.80 2.47 -6.88
C PRO A 93 -17.18 2.39 -7.54
N GLU A 94 -17.27 1.79 -8.71
CA GLU A 94 -18.49 1.78 -9.53
C GLU A 94 -19.16 0.40 -9.60
N CYS A 95 -18.47 -0.68 -9.20
CA CYS A 95 -19.00 -2.04 -9.34
C CYS A 95 -18.34 -3.04 -8.40
N HIS A 96 -19.04 -4.13 -8.12
CA HIS A 96 -18.46 -5.34 -7.57
C HIS A 96 -17.96 -6.25 -8.69
N VAL A 97 -16.71 -6.72 -8.59
CA VAL A 97 -16.10 -7.66 -9.52
C VAL A 97 -15.99 -9.02 -8.84
N PRO A 98 -16.76 -10.01 -9.27
CA PRO A 98 -16.69 -11.35 -8.68
C PRO A 98 -15.41 -12.07 -9.10
N ALA A 99 -14.92 -12.97 -8.24
CA ALA A 99 -13.80 -13.84 -8.53
C ALA A 99 -14.06 -14.72 -9.77
N VAL A 100 -13.05 -14.86 -10.60
CA VAL A 100 -13.01 -15.83 -11.71
C VAL A 100 -11.96 -16.88 -11.37
N ILE A 101 -12.33 -18.16 -11.31
CA ILE A 101 -11.43 -19.25 -10.95
C ILE A 101 -11.39 -20.28 -12.07
N GLY A 102 -10.18 -20.66 -12.47
CA GLY A 102 -9.92 -21.67 -13.51
C GLY A 102 -9.52 -21.05 -14.86
N ALA A 103 -8.66 -21.77 -15.58
CA ALA A 103 -8.10 -21.31 -16.86
C ALA A 103 -9.17 -21.16 -17.96
N GLU A 104 -10.13 -22.05 -18.02
CA GLU A 104 -11.23 -22.01 -19.00
C GLU A 104 -12.14 -20.81 -18.73
N ALA A 105 -12.59 -20.63 -17.48
CA ALA A 105 -13.45 -19.50 -17.08
C ALA A 105 -12.76 -18.14 -17.33
N PHE A 106 -11.45 -18.06 -17.08
CA PHE A 106 -10.66 -16.86 -17.39
C PHE A 106 -10.67 -16.55 -18.89
N MET A 107 -10.40 -17.56 -19.74
CA MET A 107 -10.37 -17.37 -21.18
C MET A 107 -11.76 -17.10 -21.77
N ASP A 108 -12.82 -17.67 -21.19
CA ASP A 108 -14.20 -17.36 -21.57
C ASP A 108 -14.51 -15.89 -21.27
N ARG A 109 -14.12 -15.41 -20.07
CA ARG A 109 -14.30 -14.00 -19.71
C ARG A 109 -13.52 -13.07 -20.64
N VAL A 110 -12.30 -13.43 -21.06
CA VAL A 110 -11.52 -12.66 -22.05
C VAL A 110 -12.27 -12.58 -23.39
N ARG A 111 -12.88 -13.69 -23.87
CA ARG A 111 -13.68 -13.73 -25.12
C ARG A 111 -14.93 -12.85 -25.01
N ASP A 112 -15.64 -12.93 -23.89
CA ASP A 112 -16.85 -12.12 -23.64
C ASP A 112 -16.54 -10.64 -23.66
N LEU A 113 -15.44 -10.23 -23.00
CA LEU A 113 -14.97 -8.85 -22.98
C LEU A 113 -14.55 -8.38 -24.37
N GLU A 114 -13.80 -9.19 -25.12
CA GLU A 114 -13.37 -8.87 -26.48
C GLU A 114 -14.58 -8.63 -27.39
N ALA A 115 -15.58 -9.50 -27.31
CA ALA A 115 -16.79 -9.39 -28.12
C ALA A 115 -17.67 -8.17 -27.74
N GLY A 116 -17.59 -7.70 -26.50
CA GLY A 116 -18.36 -6.55 -26.00
C GLY A 116 -17.74 -5.18 -26.28
N LEU A 117 -16.45 -5.11 -26.63
CA LEU A 117 -15.75 -3.84 -26.84
C LEU A 117 -16.04 -3.25 -28.25
N PRO A 118 -16.11 -1.91 -28.36
CA PRO A 118 -16.20 -1.24 -29.66
C PRO A 118 -15.04 -1.58 -30.59
N ASP A 119 -15.27 -1.50 -31.91
CA ASP A 119 -14.22 -1.71 -32.89
C ASP A 119 -13.07 -0.71 -32.71
N GLY A 120 -11.83 -1.23 -32.76
CA GLY A 120 -10.60 -0.43 -32.64
C GLY A 120 -10.15 -0.14 -31.20
N GLU A 121 -10.96 -0.44 -30.18
CA GLU A 121 -10.53 -0.32 -28.79
C GLU A 121 -9.70 -1.54 -28.37
N PRO A 122 -8.53 -1.35 -27.71
CA PRO A 122 -7.75 -2.46 -27.17
C PRO A 122 -8.46 -3.07 -25.97
N LEU A 123 -8.36 -4.39 -25.81
CA LEU A 123 -8.71 -5.06 -24.55
C LEU A 123 -7.50 -5.03 -23.61
N VAL A 124 -7.62 -4.33 -22.51
CA VAL A 124 -6.65 -4.34 -21.41
C VAL A 124 -7.35 -4.94 -20.18
N ALA A 125 -6.94 -6.15 -19.78
CA ALA A 125 -7.52 -6.83 -18.64
C ALA A 125 -6.48 -6.98 -17.53
N TYR A 126 -6.85 -6.58 -16.30
CA TYR A 126 -6.01 -6.65 -15.12
C TYR A 126 -6.46 -7.75 -14.17
N GLY A 127 -5.50 -8.38 -13.48
CA GLY A 127 -5.75 -9.24 -12.33
C GLY A 127 -5.42 -10.72 -12.54
N HIS A 128 -4.96 -11.11 -13.73
CA HIS A 128 -4.50 -12.49 -13.97
C HIS A 128 -3.44 -12.92 -12.96
N HIS A 129 -3.58 -14.15 -12.47
CA HIS A 129 -2.53 -14.83 -11.69
C HIS A 129 -2.51 -16.32 -12.05
N PRO A 130 -1.33 -16.93 -12.31
CA PRO A 130 -1.25 -18.35 -12.72
C PRO A 130 -1.89 -19.33 -11.74
N GLN A 131 -1.83 -19.06 -10.44
CA GLN A 131 -2.46 -19.88 -9.40
C GLN A 131 -3.97 -20.04 -9.59
N PHE A 132 -4.65 -18.97 -10.00
CA PHE A 132 -6.11 -18.96 -10.15
C PHE A 132 -6.55 -19.27 -11.58
N HIS A 133 -5.76 -18.83 -12.56
CA HIS A 133 -6.16 -18.78 -13.97
C HIS A 133 -5.30 -19.68 -14.88
N GLY A 134 -4.29 -20.38 -14.32
CA GLY A 134 -3.32 -21.12 -15.11
C GLY A 134 -2.38 -20.23 -15.94
N PRO A 135 -1.46 -20.82 -16.70
CA PRO A 135 -0.53 -20.08 -17.55
C PRO A 135 -1.23 -19.45 -18.74
N ILE A 136 -0.76 -18.29 -19.17
CA ILE A 136 -1.19 -17.61 -20.40
C ILE A 136 -0.03 -17.58 -21.40
N HIS A 137 -0.31 -18.00 -22.63
CA HIS A 137 0.58 -17.94 -23.78
C HIS A 137 0.00 -17.06 -24.88
N ARG A 138 0.86 -16.39 -25.66
CA ARG A 138 0.46 -15.55 -26.79
C ARG A 138 -0.54 -16.27 -27.72
N SER A 139 -0.30 -17.53 -28.05
CA SER A 139 -1.17 -18.31 -28.92
C SER A 139 -2.62 -18.45 -28.43
N MET A 140 -2.83 -18.45 -27.11
CA MET A 140 -4.18 -18.49 -26.52
C MET A 140 -4.90 -17.16 -26.75
N LEU A 141 -4.22 -16.04 -26.64
CA LEU A 141 -4.76 -14.71 -26.88
C LEU A 141 -4.93 -14.43 -28.40
N ASP A 142 -3.99 -14.91 -29.25
CA ASP A 142 -4.14 -14.85 -30.70
C ASP A 142 -5.36 -15.65 -31.19
N ALA A 143 -5.71 -16.75 -30.49
CA ALA A 143 -6.93 -17.52 -30.79
C ALA A 143 -8.22 -16.78 -30.44
N VAL A 144 -8.19 -15.77 -29.55
CA VAL A 144 -9.32 -14.88 -29.28
C VAL A 144 -9.42 -13.83 -30.38
N SER A 145 -8.34 -13.11 -30.68
CA SER A 145 -8.31 -12.11 -31.74
C SER A 145 -6.90 -11.91 -32.28
N THR A 146 -6.77 -11.87 -33.62
CA THR A 146 -5.51 -11.53 -34.32
C THR A 146 -5.44 -10.06 -34.72
N THR A 147 -6.53 -9.30 -34.55
CA THR A 147 -6.66 -7.92 -35.01
C THR A 147 -6.82 -6.92 -33.85
N ARG A 148 -7.55 -7.29 -32.80
CA ARG A 148 -7.67 -6.47 -31.60
C ARG A 148 -6.46 -6.65 -30.70
N PRO A 149 -5.79 -5.57 -30.28
CA PRO A 149 -4.77 -5.65 -29.23
C PRO A 149 -5.38 -6.21 -27.92
N ILE A 150 -4.83 -7.32 -27.43
CA ILE A 150 -5.23 -7.93 -26.14
C ILE A 150 -4.00 -7.91 -25.25
N ILE A 151 -4.10 -7.20 -24.13
CA ILE A 151 -3.09 -7.08 -23.09
C ILE A 151 -3.68 -7.61 -21.80
N ILE A 152 -3.13 -8.71 -21.31
CA ILE A 152 -3.42 -9.17 -19.95
C ILE A 152 -2.34 -8.62 -19.04
N TRP A 153 -2.76 -7.90 -18.00
CA TRP A 153 -1.89 -7.32 -17.00
C TRP A 153 -1.97 -8.17 -15.73
N PRO A 154 -0.96 -9.01 -15.46
CA PRO A 154 -0.95 -9.84 -14.26
C PRO A 154 -0.99 -9.02 -12.98
N ARG A 155 -1.54 -9.62 -11.94
CA ARG A 155 -1.75 -9.00 -10.64
C ARG A 155 -0.49 -8.44 -9.98
N GLY A 156 0.68 -9.05 -10.25
CA GLY A 156 1.95 -8.58 -9.74
C GLY A 156 2.43 -7.24 -10.30
N TYR A 157 1.75 -6.68 -11.28
CA TYR A 157 2.02 -5.37 -11.91
C TYR A 157 3.35 -5.24 -12.66
N HIS A 158 4.20 -6.25 -12.69
CA HIS A 158 5.55 -6.19 -13.24
C HIS A 158 5.69 -6.78 -14.66
N GLU A 159 4.58 -7.21 -15.28
CA GLU A 159 4.61 -7.78 -16.63
C GLU A 159 3.30 -7.58 -17.41
N PHE A 160 3.38 -7.72 -18.73
CA PHE A 160 2.26 -7.88 -19.65
C PHE A 160 2.32 -9.24 -20.35
N ARG A 161 1.14 -9.81 -20.65
CA ARG A 161 0.94 -10.93 -21.56
C ARG A 161 0.13 -10.44 -22.74
N CYS A 162 0.71 -10.50 -23.94
CA CYS A 162 0.24 -9.83 -25.15
C CYS A 162 -0.06 -10.83 -26.26
N ASN A 163 -1.11 -10.57 -27.05
CA ASN A 163 -1.26 -11.19 -28.38
C ASN A 163 -0.39 -10.45 -29.42
N GLY A 164 -0.33 -10.97 -30.65
CA GLY A 164 0.45 -10.37 -31.73
C GLY A 164 0.01 -8.94 -32.08
N ALA A 165 -1.29 -8.67 -32.08
CA ALA A 165 -1.83 -7.33 -32.34
C ALA A 165 -1.41 -6.33 -31.24
N ALA A 166 -1.37 -6.74 -29.96
CA ALA A 166 -0.91 -5.90 -28.88
C ALA A 166 0.58 -5.61 -28.95
N LEU A 167 1.43 -6.58 -29.29
CA LEU A 167 2.86 -6.37 -29.50
C LEU A 167 3.12 -5.32 -30.58
N THR A 168 2.38 -5.37 -31.69
CA THR A 168 2.46 -4.36 -32.74
C THR A 168 1.98 -2.99 -32.23
N TRP A 169 0.85 -2.94 -31.53
CA TRP A 169 0.28 -1.69 -30.99
C TRP A 169 1.19 -1.01 -29.97
N LEU A 170 1.95 -1.81 -29.18
CA LEU A 170 2.92 -1.33 -28.19
C LEU A 170 4.30 -1.00 -28.77
N ASN A 171 4.53 -1.18 -30.08
CA ASN A 171 5.83 -1.08 -30.74
C ASN A 171 6.89 -2.01 -30.11
N ALA A 172 6.48 -3.22 -29.71
CA ALA A 172 7.32 -4.15 -28.95
C ALA A 172 8.53 -4.64 -29.77
N GLU A 173 8.43 -4.75 -31.10
CA GLU A 173 9.55 -5.13 -32.00
C GLU A 173 10.73 -4.16 -31.92
N GLU A 174 10.45 -2.84 -31.86
CA GLU A 174 11.48 -1.82 -31.65
C GLU A 174 12.13 -1.97 -30.26
N GLY A 175 11.33 -2.20 -29.22
CA GLY A 175 11.82 -2.40 -27.86
C GLY A 175 12.70 -3.65 -27.73
N ALA A 176 12.28 -4.77 -28.32
CA ALA A 176 12.98 -6.05 -28.25
C ALA A 176 14.39 -6.02 -28.87
N ALA A 177 14.67 -5.05 -29.76
CA ALA A 177 16.00 -4.86 -30.31
C ALA A 177 17.03 -4.39 -29.26
N TRP A 178 16.58 -3.87 -28.12
CA TRP A 178 17.42 -3.23 -27.08
C TRP A 178 17.20 -3.82 -25.68
N ASP A 179 16.04 -4.44 -25.44
CA ASP A 179 15.60 -4.87 -24.12
C ASP A 179 15.34 -6.38 -24.11
N PRO A 180 16.14 -7.17 -23.38
CA PRO A 180 15.95 -8.61 -23.26
C PRO A 180 14.67 -9.01 -22.50
N TYR A 181 14.01 -8.08 -21.85
CA TYR A 181 12.76 -8.30 -21.13
C TYR A 181 11.51 -8.10 -22.01
N ILE A 182 11.67 -8.16 -23.34
CA ILE A 182 10.58 -8.23 -24.32
C ILE A 182 10.73 -9.51 -25.14
N ASP A 183 9.89 -10.50 -24.85
CA ASP A 183 9.84 -11.77 -25.58
C ASP A 183 8.65 -11.78 -26.55
N LEU A 184 8.93 -11.57 -27.82
CA LEU A 184 7.93 -11.52 -28.88
C LEU A 184 7.28 -12.88 -29.15
N GLU A 185 7.99 -13.99 -28.90
CA GLU A 185 7.50 -15.34 -29.16
C GLU A 185 6.42 -15.72 -28.15
N SER A 186 6.70 -15.57 -26.87
CA SER A 186 5.73 -15.86 -25.79
C SER A 186 4.70 -14.74 -25.59
N GLY A 187 4.94 -13.53 -26.11
CA GLY A 187 4.12 -12.35 -25.89
C GLY A 187 4.34 -11.73 -24.49
N ARG A 188 5.46 -12.02 -23.84
CA ARG A 188 5.77 -11.51 -22.50
C ARG A 188 6.62 -10.23 -22.57
N MET A 189 6.20 -9.21 -21.81
CA MET A 189 6.98 -8.00 -21.57
C MET A 189 7.02 -7.78 -20.04
N TRP A 190 8.23 -7.72 -19.44
CA TRP A 190 8.35 -7.58 -17.99
C TRP A 190 9.43 -6.57 -17.62
N GLU A 191 9.38 -6.03 -16.41
CA GLU A 191 10.27 -4.99 -15.88
C GLU A 191 10.47 -3.82 -16.86
N SER A 192 11.68 -3.62 -17.40
CA SER A 192 11.97 -2.56 -18.39
C SER A 192 11.16 -2.75 -19.68
N GLY A 193 10.92 -3.99 -20.10
CA GLY A 193 10.06 -4.31 -21.23
C GLY A 193 8.61 -3.88 -21.00
N MET A 194 8.06 -4.05 -19.80
CA MET A 194 6.76 -3.50 -19.44
C MET A 194 6.78 -1.98 -19.46
N ALA A 195 7.81 -1.35 -18.89
CA ALA A 195 7.95 0.10 -18.92
C ALA A 195 8.00 0.67 -20.35
N TRP A 196 8.54 -0.08 -21.31
CA TRP A 196 8.46 0.26 -22.74
C TRP A 196 6.99 0.32 -23.20
N GLY A 197 6.21 -0.71 -22.96
CA GLY A 197 4.80 -0.79 -23.35
C GLY A 197 3.93 0.28 -22.67
N MET A 198 4.24 0.63 -21.42
CA MET A 198 3.53 1.68 -20.66
C MET A 198 3.57 3.05 -21.34
N ARG A 199 4.55 3.37 -22.19
CA ARG A 199 4.60 4.63 -22.95
C ARG A 199 3.40 4.80 -23.86
N VAL A 200 2.91 3.70 -24.44
CA VAL A 200 1.71 3.71 -25.29
C VAL A 200 0.46 3.55 -24.44
N LEU A 201 0.48 2.59 -23.53
CA LEU A 201 -0.67 2.21 -22.69
C LEU A 201 -1.14 3.36 -21.80
N ASN A 202 -0.24 4.11 -21.14
CA ASN A 202 -0.59 5.23 -20.29
C ASN A 202 -1.38 6.33 -21.02
N ARG A 203 -1.08 6.58 -22.31
CA ARG A 203 -1.85 7.55 -23.11
C ARG A 203 -3.31 7.10 -23.28
N HIS A 204 -3.52 5.79 -23.40
CA HIS A 204 -4.86 5.21 -23.50
C HIS A 204 -5.57 5.23 -22.14
N LEU A 205 -4.93 4.74 -21.08
CA LEU A 205 -5.55 4.59 -19.74
C LEU A 205 -5.80 5.94 -19.03
N LEU A 206 -4.86 6.89 -19.14
CA LEU A 206 -4.88 8.13 -18.36
C LEU A 206 -5.43 9.34 -19.14
N GLY A 207 -5.89 9.13 -20.38
CA GLY A 207 -6.43 10.20 -21.23
C GLY A 207 -7.89 10.55 -20.90
N GLY A 208 -8.36 11.71 -21.45
CA GLY A 208 -9.80 12.05 -21.50
C GLY A 208 -10.48 12.32 -20.15
N GLY A 209 -9.76 12.78 -19.12
CA GLY A 209 -10.35 13.07 -17.79
C GLY A 209 -10.70 11.83 -16.98
N ARG A 210 -10.20 10.64 -17.38
CA ARG A 210 -10.46 9.38 -16.67
C ARG A 210 -9.78 9.34 -15.31
N ILE A 211 -8.53 9.83 -15.23
CA ILE A 211 -7.76 9.80 -13.99
C ILE A 211 -8.44 10.58 -12.87
N GLU A 212 -8.98 11.75 -13.16
CA GLU A 212 -9.66 12.59 -12.18
C GLU A 212 -10.92 11.90 -11.65
N ARG A 213 -11.70 11.28 -12.53
CA ARG A 213 -12.91 10.53 -12.14
C ARG A 213 -12.57 9.32 -11.27
N HIS A 214 -11.58 8.54 -11.68
CA HIS A 214 -11.16 7.35 -10.94
C HIS A 214 -10.55 7.71 -9.58
N LEU A 215 -9.73 8.76 -9.50
CA LEU A 215 -9.20 9.24 -8.23
C LEU A 215 -10.32 9.68 -7.28
N ALA A 216 -11.36 10.38 -7.79
CA ALA A 216 -12.53 10.70 -6.96
C ALA A 216 -13.22 9.46 -6.40
N GLY A 217 -13.33 8.37 -7.19
CA GLY A 217 -13.85 7.08 -6.73
C GLY A 217 -12.96 6.41 -5.68
N ILE A 218 -11.65 6.50 -5.84
CA ILE A 218 -10.65 5.96 -4.89
C ILE A 218 -10.78 6.64 -3.51
N ALA A 219 -11.11 7.94 -3.47
CA ALA A 219 -11.40 8.63 -2.20
C ALA A 219 -12.50 7.93 -1.39
N GLY A 220 -13.54 7.45 -2.08
CA GLY A 220 -14.59 6.65 -1.46
C GLY A 220 -14.10 5.30 -0.94
N MET A 221 -13.19 4.63 -1.65
CA MET A 221 -12.58 3.37 -1.17
C MET A 221 -11.75 3.60 0.10
N ILE A 222 -10.91 4.63 0.11
CA ILE A 222 -10.09 5.02 1.28
C ILE A 222 -11.00 5.28 2.49
N HIS A 223 -12.07 6.07 2.29
CA HIS A 223 -13.00 6.42 3.36
C HIS A 223 -13.75 5.20 3.91
N ARG A 224 -14.28 4.32 3.03
CA ARG A 224 -14.94 3.07 3.45
C ARG A 224 -14.02 2.13 4.24
N GLY A 225 -12.70 2.16 3.94
CA GLY A 225 -11.68 1.44 4.74
C GLY A 225 -11.45 2.02 6.13
N GLY A 226 -12.11 3.12 6.50
CA GLY A 226 -11.92 3.81 7.79
C GLY A 226 -10.59 4.56 7.89
N VAL A 227 -9.94 4.81 6.76
CA VAL A 227 -8.60 5.39 6.72
C VAL A 227 -8.68 6.91 6.77
N THR A 228 -7.93 7.52 7.71
CA THR A 228 -7.81 8.97 7.85
C THR A 228 -6.49 9.52 7.34
N THR A 229 -5.53 8.66 7.07
CA THR A 229 -4.21 9.04 6.52
C THR A 229 -3.72 7.98 5.55
N VAL A 230 -3.33 8.41 4.35
CA VAL A 230 -2.67 7.57 3.34
C VAL A 230 -1.36 8.21 2.88
N CYS A 231 -0.42 7.38 2.44
CA CYS A 231 0.82 7.84 1.83
C CYS A 231 1.03 7.18 0.47
N ASP A 232 1.10 7.98 -0.62
CA ASP A 232 1.61 7.48 -1.90
C ASP A 232 3.13 7.31 -1.79
N ALA A 233 3.56 6.07 -1.58
CA ALA A 233 4.94 5.71 -1.31
C ALA A 233 5.72 5.42 -2.60
N GLY A 234 5.60 6.27 -3.59
CA GLY A 234 6.26 6.13 -4.88
C GLY A 234 5.63 7.01 -5.95
N PHE A 235 5.11 8.20 -5.54
CA PHE A 235 4.40 9.08 -6.44
C PHE A 235 5.24 9.54 -7.63
N GLY A 236 4.54 9.90 -8.69
CA GLY A 236 5.12 10.42 -9.93
C GLY A 236 4.79 9.58 -11.17
N ILE A 237 4.05 8.48 -11.02
CA ILE A 237 3.69 7.55 -12.10
C ILE A 237 2.90 8.25 -13.21
N GLY A 238 1.98 9.15 -12.88
CA GLY A 238 1.22 9.97 -13.84
C GLY A 238 1.97 11.20 -14.36
N GLY A 239 3.18 11.43 -13.85
CA GLY A 239 3.98 12.65 -14.01
C GLY A 239 3.88 13.52 -12.75
N PRO A 240 5.02 13.82 -12.08
CA PRO A 240 5.00 14.42 -10.73
C PRO A 240 4.17 15.70 -10.62
N ASP A 241 4.32 16.65 -11.55
CA ASP A 241 3.57 17.92 -11.52
C ASP A 241 2.06 17.71 -11.71
N ARG A 242 1.69 16.79 -12.60
CA ARG A 242 0.28 16.45 -12.86
C ARG A 242 -0.34 15.75 -11.66
N ASP A 243 0.37 14.78 -11.08
CA ASP A 243 -0.11 14.04 -9.90
C ASP A 243 -0.40 14.99 -8.75
N VAL A 244 0.54 15.90 -8.42
CA VAL A 244 0.36 16.89 -7.35
C VAL A 244 -0.83 17.79 -7.63
N ALA A 245 -0.90 18.38 -8.82
CA ALA A 245 -2.01 19.29 -9.17
C ALA A 245 -3.38 18.58 -9.10
N THR A 246 -3.44 17.31 -9.53
CA THR A 246 -4.68 16.51 -9.48
C THR A 246 -5.05 16.15 -8.04
N PHE A 247 -4.09 15.74 -7.22
CA PHE A 247 -4.33 15.45 -5.81
C PHE A 247 -4.74 16.70 -5.02
N GLU A 248 -4.11 17.84 -5.26
CA GLU A 248 -4.52 19.10 -4.64
C GLU A 248 -5.95 19.50 -5.00
N ALA A 249 -6.33 19.33 -6.26
CA ALA A 249 -7.67 19.63 -6.74
C ALA A 249 -8.74 18.71 -6.14
N LEU A 250 -8.42 17.40 -5.97
CA LEU A 250 -9.40 16.39 -5.54
C LEU A 250 -9.37 16.11 -4.02
N TYR A 251 -8.20 16.19 -3.39
CA TYR A 251 -8.00 15.76 -2.01
C TYR A 251 -7.51 16.88 -1.08
N GLY A 252 -7.21 18.06 -1.62
CA GLY A 252 -6.69 19.20 -0.86
C GLY A 252 -7.74 19.94 -0.01
N ASP A 253 -9.02 19.61 -0.15
CA ASP A 253 -10.11 20.27 0.57
C ASP A 253 -10.25 19.76 2.01
N ALA A 254 -10.71 20.61 2.93
CA ALA A 254 -10.96 20.24 4.31
C ALA A 254 -12.09 19.20 4.47
N SER A 255 -12.99 19.09 3.50
CA SER A 255 -14.07 18.10 3.47
C SER A 255 -13.58 16.69 3.06
N THR A 256 -12.37 16.54 2.54
CA THR A 256 -11.79 15.23 2.25
C THR A 256 -11.62 14.44 3.56
N PRO A 257 -12.11 13.19 3.66
CA PRO A 257 -12.12 12.44 4.92
C PRO A 257 -10.76 11.92 5.37
N PHE A 258 -9.71 12.12 4.59
CA PHE A 258 -8.34 11.65 4.86
C PHE A 258 -7.29 12.69 4.50
N ARG A 259 -6.05 12.45 4.94
CA ARG A 259 -4.85 13.20 4.55
C ARG A 259 -4.02 12.39 3.59
N LEU A 260 -3.54 13.00 2.51
CA LEU A 260 -2.60 12.37 1.59
C LEU A 260 -1.19 12.93 1.82
N TYR A 261 -0.24 12.01 1.96
CA TYR A 261 1.18 12.28 2.00
C TYR A 261 1.88 11.67 0.78
N LEU A 262 2.99 12.26 0.35
CA LEU A 262 3.71 11.85 -0.85
C LEU A 262 5.17 11.53 -0.52
N ILE A 263 5.66 10.39 -1.01
CA ILE A 263 7.07 10.01 -1.04
C ILE A 263 7.49 9.84 -2.50
N PRO A 264 8.40 10.66 -3.05
CA PRO A 264 8.79 10.60 -4.45
C PRO A 264 9.55 9.32 -4.79
N SER A 265 9.27 8.73 -5.94
CA SER A 265 10.04 7.64 -6.52
C SER A 265 11.32 8.18 -7.17
N VAL A 266 12.49 7.90 -6.57
CA VAL A 266 13.78 8.34 -7.12
C VAL A 266 13.99 7.83 -8.54
N MET A 267 13.58 6.58 -8.81
CA MET A 267 13.66 5.99 -10.15
C MET A 267 12.89 6.81 -11.19
N ILE A 268 11.65 7.21 -10.88
CA ILE A 268 10.83 8.03 -11.78
C ILE A 268 11.43 9.42 -11.97
N PHE A 269 11.81 10.08 -10.87
CA PHE A 269 12.39 11.42 -10.93
C PHE A 269 13.71 11.43 -11.71
N ARG A 270 14.59 10.44 -11.53
CA ARG A 270 15.82 10.32 -12.32
C ARG A 270 15.54 10.04 -13.81
N SER A 271 14.54 9.23 -14.11
CA SER A 271 14.14 8.99 -15.50
C SER A 271 13.66 10.26 -16.21
N LEU A 272 13.01 11.17 -15.47
CA LEU A 272 12.44 12.41 -16.02
C LEU A 272 13.41 13.59 -15.99
N TYR A 273 14.23 13.71 -14.95
CA TYR A 273 15.02 14.91 -14.64
C TYR A 273 16.53 14.64 -14.58
N GLY A 274 16.98 13.38 -14.75
CA GLY A 274 18.40 13.04 -14.72
C GLY A 274 19.07 13.42 -13.40
N ASP A 275 20.17 14.15 -13.47
CA ASP A 275 20.97 14.60 -12.31
C ASP A 275 20.23 15.65 -11.47
N ASP A 276 19.24 16.35 -12.03
CA ASP A 276 18.45 17.37 -11.33
C ASP A 276 17.32 16.76 -10.46
N ALA A 277 17.19 15.43 -10.41
CA ALA A 277 16.12 14.74 -9.71
C ALA A 277 16.01 15.12 -8.22
N GLN A 278 17.14 15.23 -7.49
CA GLN A 278 17.15 15.59 -6.07
C GLN A 278 16.66 17.03 -5.86
N GLU A 279 17.17 17.97 -6.66
CA GLU A 279 16.75 19.38 -6.61
C GLU A 279 15.26 19.51 -6.95
N ARG A 280 14.77 18.75 -7.94
CA ARG A 280 13.36 18.76 -8.32
C ARG A 280 12.45 18.25 -7.20
N MET A 281 12.81 17.15 -6.54
CA MET A 281 12.09 16.64 -5.37
C MET A 281 12.05 17.67 -4.23
N ALA A 282 13.16 18.35 -3.95
CA ALA A 282 13.23 19.40 -2.94
C ALA A 282 12.36 20.61 -3.29
N THR A 283 12.40 21.05 -4.55
CA THR A 283 11.60 22.20 -5.04
C THR A 283 10.11 21.92 -4.95
N MET A 284 9.66 20.72 -5.34
CA MET A 284 8.25 20.32 -5.23
C MET A 284 7.79 20.27 -3.78
N ALA A 285 8.59 19.71 -2.89
CA ALA A 285 8.28 19.67 -1.47
C ALA A 285 8.15 21.08 -0.87
N ALA A 286 9.04 22.02 -1.26
CA ALA A 286 9.01 23.39 -0.79
C ALA A 286 7.84 24.21 -1.38
N ALA A 287 7.36 23.86 -2.56
CA ALA A 287 6.24 24.54 -3.22
C ALA A 287 4.85 24.11 -2.68
N SER A 288 4.77 23.03 -1.91
CA SER A 288 3.53 22.54 -1.33
C SER A 288 2.91 23.57 -0.38
N ASP A 289 1.63 23.88 -0.58
CA ASP A 289 0.85 24.79 0.28
C ASP A 289 0.31 24.10 1.55
N GLY A 290 0.68 22.85 1.76
CA GLY A 290 0.31 22.03 2.92
C GLY A 290 -1.03 21.31 2.81
N ARG A 291 -1.78 21.49 1.70
CA ARG A 291 -3.00 20.71 1.42
C ARG A 291 -2.67 19.25 1.17
N ILE A 292 -1.66 19.02 0.33
CA ILE A 292 -1.02 17.71 0.15
C ILE A 292 0.42 17.82 0.65
N ARG A 293 0.84 16.91 1.53
CA ARG A 293 2.12 17.02 2.21
C ARG A 293 3.17 16.10 1.58
N HIS A 294 4.31 16.66 1.20
CA HIS A 294 5.50 15.91 0.82
C HIS A 294 6.29 15.52 2.07
N LEU A 295 6.54 14.24 2.26
CA LEU A 295 7.42 13.78 3.33
C LEU A 295 8.89 14.00 2.93
N HIS A 296 9.74 14.30 3.92
CA HIS A 296 11.19 14.36 3.70
C HIS A 296 11.77 12.94 3.61
N ALA A 297 11.35 12.23 2.57
CA ALA A 297 11.62 10.83 2.30
C ALA A 297 11.84 10.58 0.81
N ALA A 298 12.34 9.39 0.47
CA ALA A 298 12.57 8.97 -0.90
C ALA A 298 12.33 7.47 -1.06
N LYS A 299 11.70 7.06 -2.17
CA LYS A 299 11.39 5.67 -2.51
C LYS A 299 12.42 5.09 -3.45
N PHE A 300 12.93 3.90 -3.08
CA PHE A 300 13.87 3.08 -3.83
C PHE A 300 13.31 1.67 -4.06
N PHE A 301 13.96 0.91 -4.94
CA PHE A 301 13.61 -0.47 -5.27
C PHE A 301 14.89 -1.31 -5.31
N ALA A 302 14.93 -2.42 -4.58
CA ALA A 302 16.06 -3.35 -4.63
C ALA A 302 15.80 -4.47 -5.63
N ASP A 303 14.71 -5.19 -5.47
CA ASP A 303 14.37 -6.39 -6.23
C ASP A 303 12.94 -6.36 -6.77
N GLY A 304 12.56 -7.42 -7.50
CA GLY A 304 11.29 -7.47 -8.21
C GLY A 304 10.10 -7.91 -7.35
N SER A 305 8.94 -8.02 -8.01
CA SER A 305 7.66 -8.33 -7.36
C SER A 305 7.61 -9.75 -6.81
N PHE A 306 7.17 -9.88 -5.57
CA PHE A 306 6.89 -11.16 -4.94
C PHE A 306 5.83 -11.97 -5.70
N MET A 307 4.71 -11.33 -6.06
CA MET A 307 3.59 -11.98 -6.74
C MET A 307 3.95 -12.56 -8.11
N SER A 308 4.96 -11.99 -8.77
CA SER A 308 5.45 -12.45 -10.08
C SER A 308 6.64 -13.41 -9.98
N GLN A 309 6.99 -13.86 -8.76
CA GLN A 309 8.18 -14.67 -8.46
C GLN A 309 9.49 -13.99 -8.95
N LEU A 310 9.55 -12.67 -8.82
CA LEU A 310 10.72 -11.85 -9.19
C LEU A 310 11.51 -11.36 -7.96
N SER A 311 11.11 -11.79 -6.75
CA SER A 311 11.89 -11.55 -5.53
C SER A 311 13.29 -12.10 -5.66
N GLN A 312 14.32 -11.29 -5.40
CA GLN A 312 15.70 -11.77 -5.43
C GLN A 312 15.97 -12.62 -4.18
N LEU A 313 16.07 -13.93 -4.38
CA LEU A 313 16.28 -14.89 -3.30
C LEU A 313 17.76 -15.28 -3.16
N GLY A 314 18.19 -15.49 -1.92
CA GLY A 314 19.41 -16.21 -1.61
C GLY A 314 19.27 -17.71 -1.91
N GLU A 315 20.41 -18.44 -1.92
CA GLU A 315 20.41 -19.89 -2.10
C GLU A 315 19.41 -20.59 -1.15
N PRO A 316 18.65 -21.56 -1.62
CA PRO A 316 18.69 -22.24 -2.93
C PRO A 316 17.78 -21.61 -4.01
N GLY A 317 17.26 -20.39 -3.87
CA GLY A 317 16.34 -19.78 -4.83
C GLY A 317 14.90 -20.31 -4.68
N PHE A 318 14.09 -20.22 -5.73
CA PHE A 318 12.79 -20.87 -5.84
C PHE A 318 12.96 -22.36 -6.10
N ILE A 319 11.89 -23.16 -5.95
CA ILE A 319 11.93 -24.62 -6.14
C ILE A 319 12.41 -25.03 -7.54
N ASP A 320 12.09 -24.25 -8.55
CA ASP A 320 12.54 -24.48 -9.94
C ASP A 320 13.98 -24.00 -10.21
N GLY A 321 14.65 -23.44 -9.20
CA GLY A 321 16.07 -23.06 -9.25
C GLY A 321 16.33 -21.62 -9.71
N HIS A 322 15.30 -20.82 -10.08
CA HIS A 322 15.55 -19.41 -10.37
C HIS A 322 15.67 -18.58 -9.07
N THR A 323 16.25 -17.38 -9.14
CA THR A 323 16.53 -16.54 -7.98
C THR A 323 15.82 -15.18 -8.00
N GLY A 324 14.99 -14.91 -9.01
CA GLY A 324 14.29 -13.64 -9.17
C GLY A 324 15.05 -12.62 -10.03
N ALA A 325 14.80 -11.35 -9.79
CA ALA A 325 15.37 -10.25 -10.58
C ALA A 325 15.69 -9.02 -9.70
N TRP A 326 16.74 -8.30 -10.09
CA TRP A 326 17.09 -7.02 -9.49
C TRP A 326 16.36 -5.88 -10.23
N MET A 327 15.75 -4.95 -9.48
CA MET A 327 15.28 -3.68 -10.04
C MET A 327 16.38 -2.63 -10.03
N THR A 328 17.24 -2.64 -9.01
CA THR A 328 18.47 -1.84 -8.97
C THR A 328 19.65 -2.80 -8.86
N ASP A 329 20.65 -2.60 -9.72
CA ASP A 329 21.90 -3.35 -9.66
C ASP A 329 22.52 -3.24 -8.25
N PRO A 330 22.86 -4.36 -7.58
CA PRO A 330 23.44 -4.37 -6.25
C PRO A 330 24.63 -3.42 -6.07
N ASP A 331 25.52 -3.39 -7.06
CA ASP A 331 26.73 -2.54 -7.02
C ASP A 331 26.40 -1.04 -7.11
N ARG A 332 25.21 -0.69 -7.56
CA ARG A 332 24.73 0.70 -7.69
C ARG A 332 23.87 1.17 -6.53
N LEU A 333 23.31 0.27 -5.73
CA LEU A 333 22.30 0.61 -4.73
C LEU A 333 22.79 1.66 -3.73
N VAL A 334 24.00 1.50 -3.19
CA VAL A 334 24.62 2.50 -2.29
C VAL A 334 24.75 3.85 -2.98
N HIS A 335 25.26 3.85 -4.21
CA HIS A 335 25.45 5.09 -4.99
C HIS A 335 24.13 5.82 -5.23
N GLU A 336 23.07 5.09 -5.52
CA GLU A 336 21.75 5.67 -5.77
C GLU A 336 21.08 6.21 -4.51
N MET A 337 21.26 5.55 -3.35
CA MET A 337 20.70 5.97 -2.07
C MET A 337 21.45 7.15 -1.43
N ARG A 338 22.77 7.25 -1.66
CA ARG A 338 23.67 8.21 -0.99
C ARG A 338 23.19 9.67 -1.05
N PRO A 339 22.79 10.26 -2.21
CA PRO A 339 22.35 11.65 -2.25
C PRO A 339 21.16 11.93 -1.32
N SER A 340 20.15 11.06 -1.33
CA SER A 340 19.00 11.18 -0.43
C SER A 340 19.38 10.96 1.04
N TRP A 341 20.34 10.07 1.32
CA TRP A 341 20.84 9.82 2.66
C TRP A 341 21.57 11.05 3.22
N GLU A 342 22.46 11.65 2.45
CA GLU A 342 23.24 12.85 2.82
C GLU A 342 22.36 14.09 3.02
N GLU A 343 21.27 14.21 2.25
CA GLU A 343 20.23 15.24 2.47
C GLU A 343 19.35 15.00 3.71
N GLY A 344 19.55 13.90 4.42
CA GLY A 344 18.76 13.57 5.61
C GLY A 344 17.39 12.98 5.31
N ARG A 345 17.06 12.64 4.06
CA ARG A 345 15.79 12.02 3.71
C ARG A 345 15.65 10.64 4.35
N GLN A 346 14.44 10.28 4.71
CA GLN A 346 14.11 8.91 5.10
C GLN A 346 14.13 8.02 3.87
N ILE A 347 14.84 6.90 3.95
CA ILE A 347 14.84 5.90 2.89
C ILE A 347 13.64 4.96 3.07
N ASN A 348 12.84 4.80 2.03
CA ASN A 348 11.80 3.80 1.90
C ASN A 348 12.19 2.91 0.72
N ILE A 349 12.38 1.63 0.94
CA ILE A 349 12.90 0.74 -0.09
C ILE A 349 12.04 -0.52 -0.23
N HIS A 350 11.61 -0.79 -1.48
CA HIS A 350 10.95 -2.02 -1.87
C HIS A 350 11.93 -3.19 -1.78
N VAL A 351 11.61 -4.18 -0.97
CA VAL A 351 12.41 -5.40 -0.79
C VAL A 351 11.47 -6.57 -0.53
N THR A 352 11.51 -7.57 -1.38
CA THR A 352 10.65 -8.76 -1.29
C THR A 352 11.41 -10.05 -1.05
N GLY A 353 12.66 -10.17 -1.52
CA GLY A 353 13.50 -11.35 -1.35
C GLY A 353 14.53 -11.21 -0.22
N ASP A 354 14.93 -12.32 0.35
CA ASP A 354 16.00 -12.38 1.38
C ASP A 354 17.38 -12.02 0.81
N GLY A 355 17.64 -12.29 -0.48
CA GLY A 355 18.82 -11.81 -1.20
C GLY A 355 18.79 -10.28 -1.40
N GLY A 356 17.62 -9.74 -1.82
CA GLY A 356 17.39 -8.29 -1.91
C GLY A 356 17.56 -7.59 -0.57
N LEU A 357 17.06 -8.21 0.51
CA LEU A 357 17.21 -7.70 1.88
C LEU A 357 18.67 -7.69 2.32
N GLN A 358 19.44 -8.74 2.01
CA GLN A 358 20.87 -8.79 2.35
C GLN A 358 21.62 -7.60 1.74
N THR A 359 21.45 -7.38 0.43
CA THR A 359 22.09 -6.27 -0.28
C THR A 359 21.66 -4.91 0.27
N THR A 360 20.36 -4.77 0.59
CA THR A 360 19.84 -3.54 1.19
C THR A 360 20.44 -3.26 2.55
N LEU A 361 20.58 -4.27 3.42
CA LEU A 361 21.19 -4.11 4.74
C LEU A 361 22.70 -3.75 4.63
N ASP A 362 23.41 -4.32 3.66
CA ASP A 362 24.82 -3.99 3.38
C ASP A 362 24.96 -2.54 2.92
N ALA A 363 24.03 -2.07 2.07
CA ALA A 363 23.98 -0.69 1.62
C ALA A 363 23.71 0.29 2.77
N ILE A 364 22.74 0.00 3.64
CA ILE A 364 22.41 0.83 4.81
C ILE A 364 23.59 0.89 5.77
N GLU A 365 24.25 -0.23 6.06
CA GLU A 365 25.43 -0.29 6.93
C GLU A 365 26.57 0.54 6.36
N THR A 366 26.81 0.47 5.06
CA THR A 366 27.80 1.31 4.37
C THR A 366 27.49 2.79 4.54
N LEU A 367 26.25 3.20 4.31
CA LEU A 367 25.83 4.61 4.46
C LEU A 367 25.93 5.09 5.91
N LEU A 368 25.62 4.22 6.89
CA LEU A 368 25.78 4.52 8.32
C LEU A 368 27.26 4.68 8.71
N HIS A 369 28.18 3.92 8.13
CA HIS A 369 29.61 4.06 8.36
C HIS A 369 30.15 5.36 7.73
N GLU A 370 29.69 5.73 6.54
CA GLU A 370 30.12 6.95 5.84
C GLU A 370 29.53 8.21 6.50
N THR A 371 28.23 8.18 6.81
CA THR A 371 27.48 9.32 7.38
C THR A 371 26.49 8.81 8.43
N PRO A 372 26.89 8.72 9.70
CA PRO A 372 26.06 8.20 10.79
C PRO A 372 24.77 9.00 10.99
N ARG A 373 23.63 8.29 11.11
CA ARG A 373 22.31 8.88 11.39
C ARG A 373 21.59 8.02 12.42
N PHE A 374 21.25 8.57 13.59
CA PHE A 374 20.64 7.82 14.70
C PHE A 374 19.15 7.57 14.50
N ASP A 375 18.41 8.54 13.98
CA ASP A 375 16.96 8.46 13.75
C ASP A 375 16.63 8.52 12.24
N HIS A 376 17.26 7.63 11.47
CA HIS A 376 17.02 7.59 10.02
C HIS A 376 15.69 6.93 9.66
N ARG A 377 15.17 6.04 10.52
CA ARG A 377 13.90 5.29 10.34
C ARG A 377 13.77 4.71 8.93
N THR A 378 14.83 4.13 8.38
CA THR A 378 14.77 3.48 7.07
C THR A 378 13.73 2.37 7.08
N VAL A 379 12.82 2.37 6.12
CA VAL A 379 11.69 1.44 6.03
C VAL A 379 11.92 0.42 4.93
N ILE A 380 11.96 -0.85 5.31
CA ILE A 380 11.94 -1.99 4.38
C ILE A 380 10.47 -2.26 4.05
N GLN A 381 10.05 -1.87 2.85
CA GLN A 381 8.67 -2.04 2.40
C GLN A 381 8.45 -3.45 1.84
N HIS A 382 7.23 -3.97 1.99
CA HIS A 382 6.78 -5.33 1.68
C HIS A 382 7.34 -6.39 2.62
N PHE A 383 8.62 -6.38 2.93
CA PHE A 383 9.27 -7.29 3.87
C PHE A 383 8.77 -8.74 3.72
N ALA A 384 8.79 -9.26 2.48
CA ALA A 384 8.18 -10.55 2.21
C ALA A 384 9.06 -11.68 2.76
N LEU A 385 10.23 -11.94 2.20
CA LEU A 385 11.12 -12.99 2.70
C LEU A 385 12.29 -12.43 3.50
N SER A 386 12.63 -13.10 4.59
CA SER A 386 13.77 -12.73 5.43
C SER A 386 14.25 -13.92 6.26
N THR A 387 15.49 -13.88 6.71
CA THR A 387 16.05 -14.81 7.69
C THR A 387 16.03 -14.22 9.10
N GLN A 388 16.12 -15.06 10.13
CA GLN A 388 16.22 -14.61 11.52
C GLN A 388 17.49 -13.75 11.77
N ALA A 389 18.57 -14.00 11.03
CA ALA A 389 19.79 -13.21 11.13
C ALA A 389 19.57 -11.79 10.59
N GLN A 390 18.85 -11.67 9.48
CA GLN A 390 18.49 -10.38 8.89
C GLN A 390 17.54 -9.59 9.79
N VAL A 391 16.57 -10.24 10.44
CA VAL A 391 15.70 -9.58 11.44
C VAL A 391 16.52 -8.96 12.57
N ARG A 392 17.51 -9.70 13.12
CA ARG A 392 18.40 -9.13 14.15
C ARG A 392 19.23 -7.97 13.61
N ARG A 393 19.66 -8.05 12.35
CA ARG A 393 20.43 -6.99 11.70
C ARG A 393 19.60 -5.73 11.45
N LEU A 394 18.31 -5.89 11.06
CA LEU A 394 17.34 -4.77 10.96
C LEU A 394 17.25 -4.00 12.28
N ALA A 395 17.11 -4.72 13.40
CA ALA A 395 17.08 -4.11 14.73
C ALA A 395 18.39 -3.37 15.07
N ALA A 396 19.53 -3.99 14.79
CA ALA A 396 20.84 -3.41 15.06
C ALA A 396 21.12 -2.15 14.23
N LEU A 397 20.61 -2.09 13.00
CA LEU A 397 20.75 -0.95 12.10
C LEU A 397 19.68 0.13 12.31
N GLY A 398 18.69 -0.07 13.19
CA GLY A 398 17.62 0.90 13.44
C GLY A 398 16.61 1.03 12.29
N CYS A 399 16.43 -0.04 11.50
CA CYS A 399 15.46 -0.09 10.42
C CYS A 399 14.07 -0.44 10.92
N ALA A 400 13.05 -0.08 10.14
CA ALA A 400 11.67 -0.48 10.31
C ALA A 400 11.20 -1.38 9.15
N VAL A 401 10.09 -2.07 9.32
CA VAL A 401 9.51 -2.92 8.27
C VAL A 401 8.04 -2.61 8.06
N GLN A 402 7.59 -2.67 6.82
CA GLN A 402 6.18 -2.67 6.45
C GLN A 402 5.80 -4.04 5.89
N GLY A 403 4.89 -4.73 6.57
CA GLY A 403 4.38 -6.03 6.15
C GLY A 403 3.10 -5.90 5.33
N ASN A 404 2.85 -6.87 4.46
CA ASN A 404 1.58 -7.02 3.76
C ASN A 404 0.98 -8.40 4.06
N GLY A 405 -0.09 -8.44 4.85
CA GLY A 405 -0.76 -9.69 5.23
C GLY A 405 -1.39 -10.43 4.04
N TYR A 406 -1.72 -9.68 2.99
CA TYR A 406 -2.30 -10.24 1.76
C TYR A 406 -1.39 -11.24 1.06
N TYR A 407 -0.07 -11.04 1.11
CA TYR A 407 0.87 -11.99 0.50
C TYR A 407 0.72 -13.39 1.09
N MET A 408 0.63 -13.48 2.41
CA MET A 408 0.42 -14.76 3.09
C MET A 408 -0.98 -15.31 2.82
N HIS A 409 -2.00 -14.45 2.88
CA HIS A 409 -3.38 -14.87 2.68
C HIS A 409 -3.60 -15.44 1.29
N GLN A 410 -3.23 -14.70 0.26
CA GLN A 410 -3.50 -15.04 -1.14
C GLN A 410 -2.57 -16.13 -1.69
N PHE A 411 -1.29 -16.06 -1.33
CA PHE A 411 -0.27 -16.88 -1.97
C PHE A 411 0.38 -17.91 -1.02
N GLY A 412 0.00 -17.92 0.26
CA GLY A 412 0.61 -18.81 1.26
C GLY A 412 0.55 -20.27 0.87
N ASP A 413 -0.54 -20.72 0.30
CA ASP A 413 -0.70 -22.12 -0.12
C ASP A 413 0.21 -22.48 -1.30
N VAL A 414 0.21 -21.71 -2.37
CA VAL A 414 1.06 -21.97 -3.53
C VAL A 414 2.55 -21.77 -3.20
N MET A 415 2.86 -20.88 -2.26
CA MET A 415 4.25 -20.76 -1.78
C MET A 415 4.74 -22.02 -1.08
N VAL A 416 3.89 -22.63 -0.26
CA VAL A 416 4.23 -23.90 0.40
C VAL A 416 4.39 -25.01 -0.62
N ASP A 417 3.45 -25.12 -1.54
CA ASP A 417 3.31 -26.30 -2.40
C ASP A 417 4.20 -26.22 -3.66
N GLU A 418 4.48 -25.01 -4.20
CA GLU A 418 5.12 -24.87 -5.51
C GLU A 418 6.35 -23.94 -5.53
N TRP A 419 6.41 -22.86 -4.67
CA TRP A 419 7.44 -21.84 -4.86
C TRP A 419 8.64 -22.00 -3.95
N LEU A 420 8.42 -22.30 -2.66
CA LEU A 420 9.45 -22.18 -1.62
C LEU A 420 9.56 -23.42 -0.72
N GLY A 421 8.51 -24.25 -0.66
CA GLY A 421 8.36 -25.31 0.33
C GLY A 421 7.96 -24.80 1.72
N THR A 422 7.50 -25.70 2.58
CA THR A 422 6.83 -25.38 3.85
C THR A 422 7.66 -24.48 4.77
N GLU A 423 8.96 -24.76 4.93
CA GLU A 423 9.82 -24.04 5.87
C GLU A 423 10.04 -22.58 5.43
N ARG A 424 10.42 -22.37 4.18
CA ARG A 424 10.69 -21.01 3.66
C ARG A 424 9.42 -20.21 3.45
N ALA A 425 8.33 -20.84 3.00
CA ALA A 425 7.02 -20.17 2.92
C ALA A 425 6.53 -19.69 4.28
N GLY A 426 6.82 -20.42 5.37
CA GLY A 426 6.53 -19.95 6.73
C GLY A 426 7.32 -18.71 7.15
N GLN A 427 8.38 -18.37 6.44
CA GLN A 427 9.21 -17.19 6.73
C GLN A 427 8.72 -15.90 6.07
N ILE A 428 7.68 -15.97 5.25
CA ILE A 428 7.14 -14.77 4.62
C ILE A 428 6.52 -13.83 5.67
N THR A 429 6.70 -12.53 5.48
CA THR A 429 6.14 -11.48 6.33
C THR A 429 6.39 -11.80 7.82
N ARG A 430 7.66 -11.93 8.19
CA ARG A 430 8.14 -12.36 9.52
C ARG A 430 8.01 -11.23 10.56
N VAL A 431 6.81 -10.66 10.67
CA VAL A 431 6.53 -9.48 11.50
C VAL A 431 6.56 -9.78 13.00
N GLY A 432 6.17 -10.99 13.42
CA GLY A 432 6.25 -11.38 14.83
C GLY A 432 7.70 -11.44 15.32
N SER A 433 8.61 -11.99 14.52
CA SER A 433 10.05 -11.97 14.82
C SER A 433 10.60 -10.54 14.81
N ALA A 434 10.21 -9.70 13.85
CA ALA A 434 10.61 -8.29 13.78
C ALA A 434 10.19 -7.56 15.07
N ARG A 435 8.92 -7.69 15.48
CA ARG A 435 8.38 -7.07 16.69
C ARG A 435 9.11 -7.53 17.96
N ARG A 436 9.34 -8.83 18.13
CA ARG A 436 10.08 -9.38 19.28
C ARG A 436 11.54 -8.92 19.34
N ASN A 437 12.14 -8.49 18.24
CA ASN A 437 13.48 -7.92 18.21
C ASN A 437 13.48 -6.38 18.32
N GLY A 438 12.34 -5.75 18.61
CA GLY A 438 12.22 -4.30 18.78
C GLY A 438 12.20 -3.49 17.48
N VAL A 439 12.01 -4.16 16.33
CA VAL A 439 11.81 -3.49 15.04
C VAL A 439 10.40 -2.93 14.98
N SER A 440 10.25 -1.67 14.58
CA SER A 440 8.95 -1.08 14.27
C SER A 440 8.30 -1.81 13.09
N VAL A 441 7.06 -2.23 13.28
CA VAL A 441 6.27 -2.97 12.29
C VAL A 441 5.02 -2.16 11.97
N ALA A 442 4.87 -1.71 10.73
CA ALA A 442 3.61 -1.20 10.19
C ALA A 442 3.05 -2.15 9.13
N LEU A 443 1.81 -1.91 8.78
CA LEU A 443 1.10 -2.65 7.73
C LEU A 443 0.72 -1.68 6.61
N HIS A 444 0.71 -2.17 5.38
CA HIS A 444 0.20 -1.45 4.22
C HIS A 444 -0.67 -2.35 3.32
N SER A 445 -1.57 -1.75 2.57
CA SER A 445 -2.36 -2.46 1.55
C SER A 445 -1.60 -2.62 0.24
N ASP A 446 -0.74 -1.65 -0.08
CA ASP A 446 -0.13 -1.54 -1.41
C ASP A 446 -1.19 -1.41 -2.51
N LEU A 447 -2.31 -0.68 -2.22
CA LEU A 447 -3.38 -0.50 -3.20
C LEU A 447 -2.80 -0.09 -4.56
N PRO A 448 -3.02 -0.84 -5.64
CA PRO A 448 -4.04 -1.85 -5.91
C PRO A 448 -3.64 -3.33 -5.65
N MET A 449 -2.49 -3.59 -5.02
CA MET A 449 -2.06 -4.98 -4.78
C MET A 449 -2.91 -5.68 -3.72
N GLY A 450 -3.41 -4.95 -2.74
CA GLY A 450 -4.41 -5.38 -1.77
C GLY A 450 -5.50 -4.33 -1.59
N PRO A 451 -6.67 -4.67 -1.04
CA PRO A 451 -7.72 -3.70 -0.75
C PRO A 451 -7.30 -2.79 0.40
N ILE A 452 -7.68 -1.51 0.32
CA ILE A 452 -7.45 -0.53 1.38
C ILE A 452 -8.40 -0.74 2.55
N LYS A 453 -8.22 -1.86 3.26
CA LYS A 453 -9.01 -2.30 4.43
C LYS A 453 -8.04 -2.62 5.59
N PRO A 454 -7.56 -1.62 6.37
CA PRO A 454 -6.53 -1.85 7.40
C PRO A 454 -6.92 -2.88 8.46
N LEU A 455 -8.20 -2.97 8.85
CA LEU A 455 -8.66 -4.00 9.79
C LEU A 455 -8.51 -5.41 9.23
N LEU A 456 -8.75 -5.62 7.93
CA LEU A 456 -8.49 -6.90 7.26
C LEU A 456 -6.98 -7.20 7.27
N GLY A 457 -6.15 -6.24 6.89
CA GLY A 457 -4.71 -6.44 6.89
C GLY A 457 -4.16 -6.75 8.29
N ALA A 458 -4.64 -6.04 9.33
CA ALA A 458 -4.28 -6.28 10.72
C ALA A 458 -4.74 -7.67 11.20
N SER A 459 -5.97 -8.09 10.85
CA SER A 459 -6.47 -9.44 11.07
C SER A 459 -5.54 -10.50 10.46
N LEU A 460 -5.14 -10.31 9.21
CA LEU A 460 -4.25 -11.25 8.50
C LEU A 460 -2.86 -11.35 9.15
N LEU A 461 -2.32 -10.27 9.71
CA LEU A 461 -1.06 -10.32 10.47
C LEU A 461 -1.23 -10.97 11.87
N ALA A 462 -2.41 -10.85 12.47
CA ALA A 462 -2.71 -11.46 13.76
C ALA A 462 -3.04 -12.96 13.64
N THR A 463 -3.68 -13.39 12.55
CA THR A 463 -4.12 -14.78 12.33
C THR A 463 -3.18 -15.59 11.46
N ARG A 464 -2.51 -14.94 10.49
CA ARG A 464 -1.70 -15.57 9.42
C ARG A 464 -2.45 -16.63 8.62
N SER A 465 -3.76 -16.48 8.50
CA SER A 465 -4.60 -17.43 7.78
C SER A 465 -4.43 -17.26 6.27
N THR A 466 -4.11 -18.36 5.57
CA THR A 466 -4.19 -18.41 4.10
C THR A 466 -5.63 -18.49 3.64
N SER A 467 -5.88 -18.34 2.34
CA SER A 467 -7.22 -18.48 1.75
C SER A 467 -7.84 -19.87 1.95
N SER A 468 -7.03 -20.92 2.11
CA SER A 468 -7.48 -22.27 2.47
C SER A 468 -7.66 -22.51 3.97
N GLY A 469 -7.31 -21.53 4.82
CA GLY A 469 -7.33 -21.63 6.27
C GLY A 469 -6.09 -22.27 6.90
N ARG A 470 -5.02 -22.54 6.15
CA ARG A 470 -3.74 -22.92 6.74
C ARG A 470 -3.14 -21.74 7.52
N VAL A 471 -2.36 -22.03 8.57
CA VAL A 471 -1.65 -21.02 9.37
C VAL A 471 -0.14 -21.33 9.37
N PRO A 472 0.60 -20.93 8.33
CA PRO A 472 2.04 -21.12 8.28
C PRO A 472 2.74 -20.27 9.35
N ALA A 473 3.68 -20.89 10.10
CA ALA A 473 4.45 -20.24 11.17
C ALA A 473 3.61 -19.42 12.16
N PRO A 474 2.77 -20.04 13.01
CA PRO A 474 1.92 -19.33 13.99
C PRO A 474 2.72 -18.42 14.94
N SER A 475 4.00 -18.70 15.14
CA SER A 475 4.90 -17.87 15.96
C SER A 475 5.16 -16.47 15.38
N GLU A 476 4.81 -16.24 14.12
CA GLU A 476 4.92 -14.95 13.46
C GLU A 476 3.63 -14.11 13.53
N CYS A 477 2.55 -14.63 14.14
CA CYS A 477 1.36 -13.84 14.43
C CYS A 477 1.70 -12.64 15.33
N LEU A 478 1.13 -11.49 15.02
CA LEU A 478 1.13 -10.34 15.93
C LEU A 478 0.09 -10.54 17.03
N THR A 479 0.32 -9.93 18.19
CA THR A 479 -0.76 -9.77 19.18
C THR A 479 -1.84 -8.83 18.63
N PRO A 480 -3.10 -8.90 19.11
CA PRO A 480 -4.14 -7.94 18.71
C PRO A 480 -3.70 -6.48 18.87
N TYR A 481 -3.00 -6.16 19.95
CA TYR A 481 -2.47 -4.82 20.20
C TYR A 481 -1.41 -4.42 19.17
N ASP A 482 -0.44 -5.30 18.87
CA ASP A 482 0.60 -5.01 17.87
C ASP A 482 0.02 -4.88 16.45
N ALA A 483 -1.01 -5.68 16.12
CA ALA A 483 -1.69 -5.61 14.84
C ALA A 483 -2.46 -4.28 14.67
N MET A 484 -3.13 -3.80 15.73
CA MET A 484 -3.78 -2.48 15.73
C MET A 484 -2.74 -1.35 15.73
N ALA A 485 -1.63 -1.49 16.45
CA ALA A 485 -0.53 -0.54 16.44
C ALA A 485 0.08 -0.40 15.04
N ALA A 486 0.15 -1.49 14.26
CA ALA A 486 0.71 -1.50 12.91
C ALA A 486 -0.09 -0.66 11.90
N VAL A 487 -1.36 -0.39 12.16
CA VAL A 487 -2.24 0.47 11.34
C VAL A 487 -2.57 1.82 12.00
N THR A 488 -1.89 2.15 13.11
CA THR A 488 -2.07 3.40 13.86
C THR A 488 -0.72 4.00 14.22
N ILE A 489 -0.24 3.82 15.45
CA ILE A 489 0.95 4.51 15.97
C ILE A 489 2.26 4.08 15.30
N GLU A 490 2.42 2.80 14.97
CA GLU A 490 3.63 2.33 14.27
C GLU A 490 3.67 2.85 12.82
N ALA A 491 2.52 2.88 12.13
CA ALA A 491 2.42 3.49 10.81
C ALA A 491 2.72 5.00 10.85
N ALA A 492 2.18 5.72 11.85
CA ALA A 492 2.48 7.12 12.06
C ALA A 492 3.98 7.35 12.34
N TRP A 493 4.61 6.49 13.16
CA TRP A 493 6.03 6.58 13.48
C TRP A 493 6.91 6.38 12.22
N GLN A 494 6.54 5.44 11.38
CA GLN A 494 7.26 5.19 10.12
C GLN A 494 7.11 6.32 9.11
N LEU A 495 5.99 7.06 9.14
CA LEU A 495 5.80 8.29 8.35
C LEU A 495 6.39 9.54 9.02
N ARG A 496 7.02 9.43 10.20
CA ARG A 496 7.50 10.56 11.03
C ARG A 496 6.39 11.51 11.47
N LEU A 497 5.16 10.99 11.62
CA LEU A 497 3.97 11.73 12.01
C LEU A 497 3.45 11.36 13.41
N ASP A 498 4.20 10.54 14.14
CA ASP A 498 3.85 10.06 15.49
C ASP A 498 3.67 11.17 16.52
N HIS A 499 4.21 12.35 16.27
CA HIS A 499 3.96 13.55 17.08
C HIS A 499 2.63 14.25 16.75
N GLU A 500 1.99 13.95 15.60
CA GLU A 500 0.72 14.57 15.17
C GLU A 500 -0.47 13.60 15.18
N ILE A 501 -0.27 12.32 14.84
CA ILE A 501 -1.33 11.31 14.65
C ILE A 501 -0.92 9.94 15.20
N GLY A 502 -1.77 8.94 15.02
CA GLY A 502 -1.51 7.53 15.33
C GLY A 502 -1.82 7.12 16.76
N SER A 503 -1.96 8.07 17.69
CA SER A 503 -2.53 7.85 19.02
C SER A 503 -3.36 9.05 19.44
N LEU A 504 -4.29 8.86 20.39
CA LEU A 504 -5.17 9.91 20.90
C LEU A 504 -4.57 10.48 22.18
N ALA A 505 -3.85 11.58 22.07
CA ALA A 505 -3.21 12.29 23.16
C ALA A 505 -3.36 13.79 22.98
N ALA A 506 -3.32 14.55 24.08
CA ALA A 506 -3.42 16.01 24.04
C ALA A 506 -2.35 16.63 23.11
N GLY A 507 -2.76 17.58 22.30
CA GLY A 507 -1.93 18.27 21.29
C GLY A 507 -1.91 17.62 19.91
N LYS A 508 -2.25 16.34 19.77
CA LYS A 508 -2.34 15.65 18.47
C LYS A 508 -3.59 16.07 17.69
N LEU A 509 -3.59 15.78 16.41
CA LEU A 509 -4.76 15.95 15.55
C LEU A 509 -5.90 15.03 15.99
N ALA A 510 -7.12 15.53 15.96
CA ALA A 510 -8.30 14.76 16.30
C ALA A 510 -8.76 13.91 15.11
N ASP A 511 -7.91 12.94 14.73
CA ASP A 511 -8.18 11.98 13.67
C ASP A 511 -8.52 10.62 14.32
N MET A 512 -9.73 10.12 14.08
CA MET A 512 -10.27 8.91 14.71
C MET A 512 -11.09 8.09 13.70
N THR A 513 -11.14 6.79 13.93
CA THR A 513 -12.05 5.87 13.23
C THR A 513 -13.08 5.35 14.22
N VAL A 514 -14.35 5.36 13.81
CA VAL A 514 -15.49 4.86 14.60
C VAL A 514 -15.75 3.43 14.21
N LEU A 515 -15.87 2.53 15.21
CA LEU A 515 -16.10 1.11 15.02
C LEU A 515 -17.39 0.66 15.72
N ASP A 516 -18.18 -0.17 15.06
CA ASP A 516 -19.42 -0.72 15.64
C ASP A 516 -19.14 -1.83 16.69
N ALA A 517 -17.95 -2.42 16.69
CA ALA A 517 -17.53 -3.42 17.67
C ALA A 517 -16.10 -3.13 18.19
N ASP A 518 -15.78 -3.67 19.37
CA ASP A 518 -14.46 -3.53 19.97
C ASP A 518 -13.51 -4.61 19.44
N PRO A 519 -12.45 -4.24 18.69
CA PRO A 519 -11.51 -5.21 18.12
C PRO A 519 -10.74 -6.00 19.20
N PHE A 520 -10.63 -5.48 20.43
CA PHE A 520 -9.94 -6.16 21.53
C PHE A 520 -10.85 -7.08 22.33
N GLU A 521 -12.16 -7.05 22.12
CA GLU A 521 -13.14 -7.93 22.74
C GLU A 521 -13.51 -9.13 21.85
N MET A 522 -12.91 -9.29 20.67
CA MET A 522 -13.22 -10.35 19.73
C MET A 522 -11.97 -10.99 19.13
N ASP A 523 -12.16 -12.16 18.49
CA ASP A 523 -11.09 -12.81 17.76
C ASP A 523 -10.66 -11.94 16.54
N PRO A 524 -9.37 -11.71 16.32
CA PRO A 524 -8.91 -10.95 15.16
C PRO A 524 -9.43 -11.44 13.82
N ALA A 525 -9.78 -12.71 13.67
CA ALA A 525 -10.41 -13.24 12.46
C ALA A 525 -11.75 -12.57 12.11
N GLY A 526 -12.44 -11.99 13.10
CA GLY A 526 -13.68 -11.24 12.92
C GLY A 526 -13.51 -9.75 12.63
N TRP A 527 -12.29 -9.20 12.68
CA TRP A 527 -12.08 -7.76 12.46
C TRP A 527 -12.52 -7.24 11.09
N PRO A 528 -12.40 -8.02 9.99
CA PRO A 528 -12.89 -7.58 8.69
C PRO A 528 -14.38 -7.28 8.64
N ASP A 529 -15.17 -7.86 9.55
CA ASP A 529 -16.63 -7.73 9.63
C ASP A 529 -17.06 -6.56 10.55
N ILE A 530 -16.12 -5.87 11.21
CA ILE A 530 -16.44 -4.70 12.05
C ILE A 530 -16.92 -3.58 11.15
N GLY A 531 -18.16 -3.12 11.38
CA GLY A 531 -18.72 -1.96 10.70
C GLY A 531 -17.96 -0.66 11.06
N ILE A 532 -17.74 0.18 10.06
CA ILE A 532 -17.11 1.50 10.21
C ILE A 532 -18.14 2.56 9.83
N PRO A 533 -18.91 3.11 10.79
CA PRO A 533 -19.97 4.08 10.48
C PRO A 533 -19.46 5.46 10.11
N ALA A 534 -18.27 5.86 10.57
CA ALA A 534 -17.71 7.17 10.28
C ALA A 534 -16.20 7.21 10.51
N THR A 535 -15.56 8.21 9.94
CA THR A 535 -14.24 8.71 10.36
C THR A 535 -14.38 10.13 10.91
N ILE A 536 -13.44 10.52 11.75
CA ILE A 536 -13.31 11.90 12.26
C ILE A 536 -11.93 12.37 11.84
N ARG A 537 -11.87 13.45 11.05
CA ARG A 537 -10.63 14.07 10.62
C ARG A 537 -10.54 15.50 11.14
N GLY A 538 -9.55 15.79 11.97
CA GLY A 538 -9.41 17.13 12.58
C GLY A 538 -10.65 17.53 13.36
N GLY A 539 -11.35 16.60 14.03
CA GLY A 539 -12.58 16.83 14.76
C GLY A 539 -13.84 16.97 13.89
N GLN A 540 -13.73 16.91 12.57
CA GLN A 540 -14.86 16.89 11.66
C GLN A 540 -15.29 15.44 11.37
N VAL A 541 -16.58 15.16 11.55
CA VAL A 541 -17.16 13.85 11.31
C VAL A 541 -17.50 13.68 9.84
N HIS A 542 -17.07 12.55 9.27
CA HIS A 542 -17.38 12.10 7.91
C HIS A 542 -18.10 10.75 8.01
N GLU A 543 -19.40 10.76 7.77
CA GLU A 543 -20.23 9.55 7.84
C GLU A 543 -20.00 8.66 6.61
N ILE A 544 -19.99 7.35 6.82
CA ILE A 544 -19.91 6.34 5.76
C ILE A 544 -21.32 5.79 5.56
N ASP A 545 -21.84 5.87 4.34
CA ASP A 545 -23.18 5.40 4.00
C ASP A 545 -23.31 3.89 4.29
N ALA A 546 -24.37 3.51 4.98
CA ALA A 546 -24.68 2.11 5.28
C ALA A 546 -24.80 1.24 4.02
N ALA A 547 -25.30 1.79 2.92
CA ALA A 547 -25.40 1.10 1.64
C ALA A 547 -24.07 0.80 0.97
N THR A 548 -22.96 1.45 1.41
CA THR A 548 -21.61 1.32 0.85
C THR A 548 -20.63 0.63 1.80
N ARG A 549 -21.10 0.15 2.97
CA ARG A 549 -20.27 -0.47 4.02
C ARG A 549 -19.91 -1.94 3.80
N THR A 550 -20.51 -2.57 2.77
CA THR A 550 -20.32 -4.01 2.47
C THR A 550 -19.17 -4.25 1.51
#